data_738c799e0a6dcfa01001aa6a2f07389a
#
_entry.id   738c799e0a6dcfa01001aa6a2f07389a
#
_cell.length_a   1.000
_cell.length_b   1.000
_cell.length_c   1.000
_cell.angle_alpha   90.00
_cell.angle_beta   90.00
_cell.angle_gamma   90.00
#
_symmetry.space_group_name_H-M   'P 1'
#
loop_
_entity.id
_entity.type
_entity.pdbx_description
1 polymer ?
#
loop_
_entity_poly.entity_id
_entity_poly.type
_entity_poly.pdbx_seq_one_letter_code
_entity_poly.pdbx_strand_id
1 'polypeptide(L)'
;MKHTAKTICLLLGLVIGSSLVKAEEKKNLNIVFIGNSITAGALMSDPSHDAPPVRAALYISRQISVASVKYSNQGVSGCTTVDYLPQTETLFPKAKAAADKFADETWATLVFSIMLGTNDSAIKGTNGAPVSPETYKENMTTIINKLLALYPKCKIVLNRPIWYSPNTYNGSMYLKEGILRLESYYPVLVALVEEYATRFPGQVLMGDTEAFDYFKDNYQTDLFPEDGNAGIFYLHPNIKGGIKLGEFWGKAIMKAVE
;
A
#
# COMPACT_ATOMS: atom_id res chain seq x y z
N MET A 1 44.22 -70.07 -40.61
CA MET A 1 43.75 -69.45 -39.33
C MET A 1 43.24 -68.03 -39.64
N LYS A 2 41.91 -67.84 -39.64
CA LYS A 2 41.30 -66.52 -39.95
C LYS A 2 40.83 -65.90 -38.66
N HIS A 3 41.36 -64.77 -38.27
CA HIS A 3 40.90 -63.99 -37.11
C HIS A 3 39.83 -62.94 -37.62
N THR A 4 38.63 -63.17 -37.21
CA THR A 4 37.52 -62.18 -37.37
C THR A 4 37.52 -61.23 -36.21
N ALA A 5 37.83 -59.93 -36.49
CA ALA A 5 37.68 -58.82 -35.55
C ALA A 5 36.20 -58.41 -35.50
N LYS A 6 35.58 -58.42 -34.33
CA LYS A 6 34.23 -57.86 -34.07
C LYS A 6 34.38 -56.40 -33.65
N THR A 7 33.93 -55.50 -34.48
CA THR A 7 33.81 -54.07 -34.17
C THR A 7 32.53 -53.86 -33.35
N ILE A 8 32.66 -53.41 -32.08
CA ILE A 8 31.55 -53.02 -31.26
C ILE A 8 31.33 -51.52 -31.45
N CYS A 9 30.25 -51.12 -32.09
CA CYS A 9 29.81 -49.71 -32.14
C CYS A 9 29.05 -49.35 -30.87
N LEU A 10 29.68 -48.53 -30.04
CA LEU A 10 29.04 -47.95 -28.85
C LEU A 10 28.21 -46.72 -29.29
N LEU A 11 26.91 -46.83 -29.34
CA LEU A 11 25.99 -45.71 -29.52
C LEU A 11 25.82 -44.97 -28.18
N LEU A 12 26.48 -43.81 -28.03
CA LEU A 12 26.23 -42.90 -26.93
C LEU A 12 24.92 -42.14 -27.26
N GLY A 13 23.82 -42.53 -26.65
CA GLY A 13 22.59 -41.78 -26.68
C GLY A 13 22.67 -40.51 -25.84
N LEU A 14 22.76 -39.36 -26.48
CA LEU A 14 22.71 -38.05 -25.84
C LEU A 14 21.24 -37.80 -25.42
N VAL A 15 20.89 -38.04 -24.16
CA VAL A 15 19.60 -37.64 -23.60
C VAL A 15 19.65 -36.13 -23.34
N ILE A 16 19.17 -35.32 -24.26
CA ILE A 16 18.94 -33.89 -24.05
C ILE A 16 17.70 -33.78 -23.17
N GLY A 17 17.89 -33.66 -21.87
CA GLY A 17 16.83 -33.32 -20.93
C GLY A 17 16.37 -31.88 -21.19
N SER A 18 15.31 -31.70 -21.99
CA SER A 18 14.61 -30.43 -22.06
C SER A 18 13.89 -30.19 -20.73
N SER A 19 14.51 -29.44 -19.82
CA SER A 19 13.81 -28.85 -18.69
C SER A 19 12.78 -27.87 -19.24
N LEU A 20 11.52 -28.26 -19.26
CA LEU A 20 10.40 -27.37 -19.50
C LEU A 20 10.41 -26.35 -18.35
N VAL A 21 10.97 -25.17 -18.62
CA VAL A 21 10.76 -24.01 -17.75
C VAL A 21 9.29 -23.68 -17.84
N LYS A 22 8.53 -24.08 -16.80
CA LYS A 22 7.12 -23.73 -16.66
C LYS A 22 7.05 -22.20 -16.61
N ALA A 23 6.46 -21.58 -17.62
CA ALA A 23 6.25 -20.13 -17.60
C ALA A 23 5.47 -19.78 -16.34
N GLU A 24 6.01 -18.88 -15.54
CA GLU A 24 5.34 -18.42 -14.31
C GLU A 24 4.04 -17.73 -14.70
N GLU A 25 2.93 -18.14 -14.07
CA GLU A 25 1.62 -17.56 -14.37
C GLU A 25 1.60 -16.09 -13.93
N LYS A 26 1.24 -15.22 -14.88
CA LYS A 26 1.20 -13.77 -14.62
C LYS A 26 0.07 -13.44 -13.64
N LYS A 27 0.35 -12.50 -12.74
CA LYS A 27 -0.57 -12.07 -11.68
C LYS A 27 -1.67 -11.14 -12.24
N ASN A 28 -2.88 -11.34 -11.76
CA ASN A 28 -3.99 -10.40 -11.93
C ASN A 28 -4.29 -9.76 -10.58
N LEU A 29 -4.35 -8.45 -10.51
CA LEU A 29 -4.48 -7.72 -9.25
C LEU A 29 -5.67 -6.76 -9.29
N ASN A 30 -6.49 -6.82 -8.23
CA ASN A 30 -7.55 -5.87 -7.94
C ASN A 30 -7.22 -5.14 -6.64
N ILE A 31 -7.00 -3.83 -6.70
CA ILE A 31 -6.44 -3.07 -5.58
C ILE A 31 -7.43 -2.02 -5.10
N VAL A 32 -7.75 -2.03 -3.81
CA VAL A 32 -8.49 -0.97 -3.13
C VAL A 32 -7.52 -0.18 -2.26
N PHE A 33 -7.27 1.08 -2.62
CA PHE A 33 -6.43 1.98 -1.84
C PHE A 33 -7.29 2.70 -0.81
N ILE A 34 -7.00 2.49 0.47
CA ILE A 34 -7.65 3.12 1.62
C ILE A 34 -6.69 4.16 2.21
N GLY A 35 -7.16 5.38 2.40
CA GLY A 35 -6.32 6.44 2.96
C GLY A 35 -7.00 7.80 3.02
N ASN A 36 -6.19 8.82 3.24
CA ASN A 36 -6.63 10.20 3.44
C ASN A 36 -6.45 11.08 2.19
N SER A 37 -6.26 12.39 2.37
CA SER A 37 -6.03 13.38 1.30
C SER A 37 -4.82 13.04 0.41
N ILE A 38 -3.76 12.47 0.98
CA ILE A 38 -2.56 12.05 0.24
C ILE A 38 -2.94 10.94 -0.75
N THR A 39 -3.69 9.95 -0.30
CA THR A 39 -4.21 8.87 -1.15
C THR A 39 -5.19 9.40 -2.20
N ALA A 40 -6.04 10.35 -1.81
CA ALA A 40 -6.98 10.99 -2.73
C ALA A 40 -6.28 11.79 -3.85
N GLY A 41 -5.04 12.23 -3.65
CA GLY A 41 -4.33 13.14 -4.56
C GLY A 41 -4.77 14.59 -4.38
N ALA A 42 -5.03 15.01 -3.13
CA ALA A 42 -5.42 16.38 -2.84
C ALA A 42 -4.39 17.39 -3.34
N LEU A 43 -4.86 18.55 -3.79
CA LEU A 43 -4.10 19.65 -4.41
C LEU A 43 -3.53 19.33 -5.80
N MET A 44 -3.59 18.11 -6.28
CA MET A 44 -3.22 17.78 -7.65
C MET A 44 -4.27 18.32 -8.64
N SER A 45 -3.81 18.86 -9.76
CA SER A 45 -4.71 19.39 -10.80
C SER A 45 -5.57 18.30 -11.46
N ASP A 46 -5.03 17.09 -11.58
CA ASP A 46 -5.74 15.92 -12.10
C ASP A 46 -5.44 14.67 -11.22
N PRO A 47 -6.18 14.49 -10.10
CA PRO A 47 -6.01 13.32 -9.27
C PRO A 47 -6.31 11.99 -9.97
N SER A 48 -7.14 12.01 -11.03
CA SER A 48 -7.46 10.80 -11.80
C SER A 48 -6.28 10.27 -12.60
N HIS A 49 -5.27 11.11 -12.81
CA HIS A 49 -4.03 10.78 -13.49
C HIS A 49 -2.81 10.78 -12.55
N ASP A 50 -2.76 11.68 -11.57
CA ASP A 50 -1.54 11.97 -10.81
C ASP A 50 -1.55 11.42 -9.37
N ALA A 51 -2.69 11.04 -8.82
CA ALA A 51 -2.77 10.51 -7.46
C ALA A 51 -1.89 9.26 -7.26
N PRO A 52 -1.29 9.07 -6.08
CA PRO A 52 -0.41 7.94 -5.80
C PRO A 52 -1.00 6.56 -6.13
N PRO A 53 -2.29 6.24 -5.89
CA PRO A 53 -2.92 5.00 -6.32
C PRO A 53 -2.85 4.75 -7.83
N VAL A 54 -3.06 5.79 -8.64
CA VAL A 54 -2.98 5.71 -10.11
C VAL A 54 -1.55 5.38 -10.53
N ARG A 55 -0.58 6.08 -9.93
CA ARG A 55 0.84 5.90 -10.21
C ARG A 55 1.33 4.52 -9.74
N ALA A 56 0.83 4.01 -8.62
CA ALA A 56 1.11 2.66 -8.15
C ALA A 56 0.56 1.61 -9.13
N ALA A 57 -0.69 1.75 -9.55
CA ALA A 57 -1.30 0.85 -10.54
C ALA A 57 -0.53 0.87 -11.87
N LEU A 58 -0.09 2.05 -12.33
CA LEU A 58 0.73 2.20 -13.52
C LEU A 58 2.11 1.54 -13.36
N TYR A 59 2.77 1.70 -12.19
CA TYR A 59 4.03 1.02 -11.89
C TYR A 59 3.86 -0.51 -11.96
N ILE A 60 2.82 -1.04 -11.31
CA ILE A 60 2.53 -2.47 -11.24
C ILE A 60 2.22 -3.03 -12.65
N SER A 61 1.42 -2.33 -13.45
CA SER A 61 1.04 -2.79 -14.80
C SER A 61 2.22 -2.95 -15.76
N ARG A 62 3.35 -2.31 -15.46
CA ARG A 62 4.59 -2.42 -16.24
C ARG A 62 5.47 -3.60 -15.85
N GLN A 63 5.13 -4.34 -14.77
CA GLN A 63 5.90 -5.49 -14.33
C GLN A 63 5.62 -6.69 -15.24
N ILE A 64 6.68 -7.38 -15.65
CA ILE A 64 6.56 -8.52 -16.60
C ILE A 64 5.73 -9.68 -16.04
N SER A 65 5.73 -9.82 -14.71
CA SER A 65 4.96 -10.83 -13.97
C SER A 65 3.48 -10.50 -13.78
N VAL A 66 3.00 -9.36 -14.33
CA VAL A 66 1.61 -8.92 -14.17
C VAL A 66 0.87 -9.02 -15.51
N ALA A 67 -0.32 -9.61 -15.49
CA ALA A 67 -1.22 -9.70 -16.64
C ALA A 67 -2.21 -8.54 -16.65
N SER A 68 -2.79 -8.19 -15.49
CA SER A 68 -3.75 -7.09 -15.38
C SER A 68 -3.73 -6.45 -14.00
N VAL A 69 -4.05 -5.16 -13.95
CA VAL A 69 -4.25 -4.39 -12.73
C VAL A 69 -5.53 -3.59 -12.85
N LYS A 70 -6.43 -3.75 -11.91
CA LYS A 70 -7.57 -2.85 -11.67
C LYS A 70 -7.41 -2.24 -10.29
N TYR A 71 -7.91 -1.03 -10.11
CA TYR A 71 -7.81 -0.37 -8.82
C TYR A 71 -9.01 0.53 -8.53
N SER A 72 -9.18 0.83 -7.25
CA SER A 72 -10.12 1.82 -6.77
C SER A 72 -9.45 2.70 -5.72
N ASN A 73 -9.46 4.02 -5.95
CA ASN A 73 -8.96 4.99 -4.98
C ASN A 73 -10.10 5.36 -4.02
N GLN A 74 -9.95 4.99 -2.76
CA GLN A 74 -10.88 5.29 -1.67
C GLN A 74 -10.27 6.28 -0.67
N GLY A 75 -9.33 7.11 -1.10
CA GLY A 75 -8.79 8.21 -0.31
C GLY A 75 -9.83 9.29 -0.05
N VAL A 76 -9.92 9.76 1.20
CA VAL A 76 -10.83 10.84 1.61
C VAL A 76 -10.10 11.87 2.45
N SER A 77 -10.10 13.13 2.01
CA SER A 77 -9.40 14.21 2.72
C SER A 77 -9.90 14.37 4.16
N GLY A 78 -8.97 14.56 5.09
CA GLY A 78 -9.26 14.80 6.50
C GLY A 78 -9.61 13.54 7.32
N CYS A 79 -9.80 12.37 6.69
CA CYS A 79 -10.21 11.17 7.40
C CYS A 79 -9.09 10.58 8.28
N THR A 80 -9.53 9.95 9.35
CA THR A 80 -8.73 9.22 10.32
C THR A 80 -9.05 7.72 10.29
N THR A 81 -8.39 6.92 11.10
CA THR A 81 -8.78 5.53 11.35
C THR A 81 -10.20 5.42 11.92
N VAL A 82 -10.65 6.42 12.69
CA VAL A 82 -12.01 6.45 13.28
C VAL A 82 -13.08 6.48 12.20
N ASP A 83 -12.87 7.22 11.10
CA ASP A 83 -13.81 7.31 9.98
C ASP A 83 -13.94 5.99 9.19
N TYR A 84 -12.91 5.14 9.24
CA TYR A 84 -12.91 3.83 8.60
C TYR A 84 -13.34 2.68 9.52
N LEU A 85 -13.72 2.95 10.76
CA LEU A 85 -14.26 1.90 11.63
C LEU A 85 -15.59 1.39 11.06
N PRO A 86 -15.78 0.07 10.95
CA PRO A 86 -17.00 -0.50 10.38
C PRO A 86 -18.30 -0.03 11.07
N GLN A 87 -18.24 0.16 12.39
CA GLN A 87 -19.40 0.58 13.20
C GLN A 87 -19.80 2.04 13.00
N THR A 88 -18.97 2.89 12.41
CA THR A 88 -19.32 4.28 12.13
C THR A 88 -20.17 4.41 10.86
N GLU A 89 -20.17 3.39 10.01
CA GLU A 89 -20.87 3.35 8.72
C GLU A 89 -20.57 4.54 7.79
N THR A 90 -19.40 5.18 7.95
CA THR A 90 -19.00 6.35 7.16
C THR A 90 -18.16 5.97 5.92
N LEU A 91 -16.91 5.56 6.09
CA LEU A 91 -16.01 5.29 4.97
C LEU A 91 -15.78 3.78 4.72
N PHE A 92 -15.89 2.94 5.75
CA PHE A 92 -15.75 1.50 5.56
C PHE A 92 -16.73 0.92 4.52
N PRO A 93 -18.03 1.30 4.49
CA PRO A 93 -18.96 0.84 3.47
C PRO A 93 -18.53 1.20 2.05
N LYS A 94 -17.89 2.36 1.85
CA LYS A 94 -17.39 2.78 0.52
C LYS A 94 -16.22 1.89 0.06
N ALA A 95 -15.26 1.61 0.96
CA ALA A 95 -14.16 0.70 0.68
C ALA A 95 -14.66 -0.73 0.40
N LYS A 96 -15.66 -1.20 1.17
CA LYS A 96 -16.33 -2.47 0.94
C LYS A 96 -17.00 -2.50 -0.45
N ALA A 97 -17.81 -1.50 -0.78
CA ALA A 97 -18.50 -1.42 -2.07
C ALA A 97 -17.51 -1.36 -3.25
N ALA A 98 -16.32 -0.75 -3.06
CA ALA A 98 -15.26 -0.77 -4.06
C ALA A 98 -14.68 -2.17 -4.26
N ALA A 99 -14.47 -2.94 -3.18
CA ALA A 99 -13.99 -4.31 -3.25
C ALA A 99 -15.04 -5.26 -3.83
N ASP A 100 -16.31 -5.07 -3.49
CA ASP A 100 -17.42 -5.90 -4.01
C ASP A 100 -17.54 -5.83 -5.54
N LYS A 101 -17.12 -4.73 -6.17
CA LYS A 101 -17.07 -4.62 -7.64
C LYS A 101 -16.11 -5.62 -8.30
N PHE A 102 -15.19 -6.19 -7.54
CA PHE A 102 -14.24 -7.19 -7.98
C PHE A 102 -14.65 -8.63 -7.60
N ALA A 103 -15.82 -8.82 -6.97
CA ALA A 103 -16.24 -10.11 -6.40
C ALA A 103 -16.28 -11.26 -7.42
N ASP A 104 -16.66 -10.97 -8.67
CA ASP A 104 -16.75 -11.97 -9.74
C ASP A 104 -15.37 -12.31 -10.36
N GLU A 105 -14.32 -11.55 -10.03
CA GLU A 105 -12.97 -11.72 -10.57
C GLU A 105 -12.12 -12.62 -9.67
N THR A 106 -12.58 -13.85 -9.45
CA THR A 106 -11.95 -14.80 -8.51
C THR A 106 -10.56 -15.27 -8.92
N TRP A 107 -10.14 -14.99 -10.16
CA TRP A 107 -8.80 -15.26 -10.70
C TRP A 107 -7.78 -14.16 -10.32
N ALA A 108 -8.25 -13.02 -9.82
CA ALA A 108 -7.39 -11.91 -9.43
C ALA A 108 -7.20 -11.88 -7.91
N THR A 109 -5.99 -11.50 -7.47
CA THR A 109 -5.73 -11.26 -6.05
C THR A 109 -6.30 -9.90 -5.64
N LEU A 110 -7.22 -9.92 -4.67
CA LEU A 110 -7.72 -8.70 -4.04
C LEU A 110 -6.70 -8.18 -3.02
N VAL A 111 -6.29 -6.92 -3.18
CA VAL A 111 -5.33 -6.26 -2.30
C VAL A 111 -5.97 -4.99 -1.72
N PHE A 112 -5.91 -4.83 -0.40
CA PHE A 112 -6.17 -3.57 0.28
C PHE A 112 -4.84 -2.92 0.63
N SER A 113 -4.54 -1.77 0.02
CA SER A 113 -3.37 -0.96 0.34
C SER A 113 -3.81 0.18 1.25
N ILE A 114 -3.38 0.18 2.50
CA ILE A 114 -3.88 1.08 3.55
C ILE A 114 -2.77 2.04 3.98
N MET A 115 -3.02 3.36 3.92
CA MET A 115 -2.18 4.39 4.52
C MET A 115 -3.07 5.36 5.31
N LEU A 116 -3.23 5.12 6.60
CA LEU A 116 -3.94 5.95 7.57
C LEU A 116 -3.00 6.33 8.71
N GLY A 117 -3.30 7.40 9.44
CA GLY A 117 -2.51 7.86 10.58
C GLY A 117 -2.12 9.34 10.52
N THR A 118 -1.99 9.92 9.32
CA THR A 118 -1.64 11.34 9.17
C THR A 118 -2.61 12.24 9.94
N ASN A 119 -3.91 12.07 9.72
CA ASN A 119 -4.93 12.87 10.39
C ASN A 119 -5.17 12.46 11.84
N ASP A 120 -4.98 11.17 12.17
CA ASP A 120 -4.99 10.64 13.54
C ASP A 120 -3.95 11.33 14.42
N SER A 121 -2.81 11.72 13.81
CA SER A 121 -1.70 12.35 14.52
C SER A 121 -1.94 13.83 14.86
N ALA A 122 -2.95 14.49 14.30
CA ALA A 122 -3.26 15.88 14.61
C ALA A 122 -3.51 16.09 16.12
N ILE A 123 -3.21 17.29 16.60
CA ILE A 123 -3.51 17.70 17.97
C ILE A 123 -5.02 17.93 18.11
N LYS A 124 -5.63 18.51 17.06
CA LYS A 124 -7.07 18.75 16.97
C LYS A 124 -7.50 19.03 15.53
N GLY A 125 -8.80 18.97 15.28
CA GLY A 125 -9.45 19.40 14.04
C GLY A 125 -9.89 18.27 13.14
N THR A 126 -9.32 17.07 13.26
CA THR A 126 -9.74 15.86 12.56
C THR A 126 -10.56 14.95 13.49
N ASN A 127 -11.35 14.06 12.92
CA ASN A 127 -12.25 13.20 13.71
C ASN A 127 -11.46 12.28 14.65
N GLY A 128 -11.77 12.36 15.95
CA GLY A 128 -11.13 11.56 16.99
C GLY A 128 -9.70 11.95 17.37
N ALA A 129 -9.08 12.93 16.67
CA ALA A 129 -7.71 13.36 16.99
C ALA A 129 -7.64 14.16 18.33
N PRO A 130 -6.54 13.96 19.08
CA PRO A 130 -5.40 13.09 18.83
C PRO A 130 -5.72 11.61 19.10
N VAL A 131 -5.37 10.72 18.17
CA VAL A 131 -5.50 9.27 18.35
C VAL A 131 -4.22 8.74 18.99
N SER A 132 -4.30 8.09 20.16
CA SER A 132 -3.12 7.49 20.79
C SER A 132 -2.62 6.28 20.00
N PRO A 133 -1.34 5.86 20.15
CA PRO A 133 -0.83 4.65 19.51
C PRO A 133 -1.65 3.40 19.84
N GLU A 134 -2.16 3.30 21.08
CA GLU A 134 -2.99 2.19 21.54
C GLU A 134 -4.33 2.18 20.79
N THR A 135 -5.02 3.33 20.74
CA THR A 135 -6.28 3.49 20.01
C THR A 135 -6.09 3.31 18.51
N TYR A 136 -4.97 3.78 17.95
CA TYR A 136 -4.61 3.53 16.56
C TYR A 136 -4.47 2.03 16.27
N LYS A 137 -3.82 1.27 17.17
CA LYS A 137 -3.72 -0.19 17.07
C LYS A 137 -5.10 -0.86 17.09
N GLU A 138 -5.97 -0.46 18.02
CA GLU A 138 -7.34 -0.99 18.14
C GLU A 138 -8.17 -0.72 16.87
N ASN A 139 -8.10 0.51 16.35
CA ASN A 139 -8.80 0.91 15.14
C ASN A 139 -8.32 0.10 13.93
N MET A 140 -6.99 0.02 13.72
CA MET A 140 -6.41 -0.76 12.63
C MET A 140 -6.75 -2.24 12.74
N THR A 141 -6.69 -2.81 13.96
CA THR A 141 -7.09 -4.20 14.22
C THR A 141 -8.55 -4.44 13.82
N THR A 142 -9.44 -3.52 14.19
CA THR A 142 -10.88 -3.61 13.86
C THR A 142 -11.12 -3.57 12.35
N ILE A 143 -10.44 -2.65 11.64
CA ILE A 143 -10.53 -2.53 10.17
C ILE A 143 -10.00 -3.81 9.50
N ILE A 144 -8.80 -4.27 9.90
CA ILE A 144 -8.15 -5.46 9.32
C ILE A 144 -9.01 -6.70 9.53
N ASN A 145 -9.48 -6.94 10.76
CA ASN A 145 -10.32 -8.10 11.08
C ASN A 145 -11.60 -8.13 10.24
N LYS A 146 -12.22 -6.96 10.04
CA LYS A 146 -13.44 -6.87 9.23
C LYS A 146 -13.16 -7.15 7.76
N LEU A 147 -12.05 -6.66 7.21
CA LEU A 147 -11.64 -6.95 5.83
C LEU A 147 -11.35 -8.44 5.64
N LEU A 148 -10.58 -9.06 6.54
CA LEU A 148 -10.29 -10.50 6.49
C LEU A 148 -11.54 -11.37 6.60
N ALA A 149 -12.51 -10.96 7.45
CA ALA A 149 -13.77 -11.68 7.60
C ALA A 149 -14.65 -11.60 6.34
N LEU A 150 -14.65 -10.45 5.65
CA LEU A 150 -15.42 -10.25 4.41
C LEU A 150 -14.73 -10.85 3.18
N TYR A 151 -13.40 -10.81 3.16
CA TYR A 151 -12.57 -11.24 2.01
C TYR A 151 -11.46 -12.19 2.46
N PRO A 152 -11.76 -13.46 2.76
CA PRO A 152 -10.83 -14.40 3.42
C PRO A 152 -9.54 -14.69 2.66
N LYS A 153 -9.47 -14.35 1.36
CA LYS A 153 -8.29 -14.56 0.50
C LYS A 153 -7.56 -13.27 0.15
N CYS A 154 -7.99 -12.12 0.69
CA CYS A 154 -7.35 -10.85 0.37
C CYS A 154 -5.95 -10.73 0.96
N LYS A 155 -5.17 -9.84 0.38
CA LYS A 155 -3.94 -9.31 0.96
C LYS A 155 -4.21 -7.92 1.51
N ILE A 156 -3.63 -7.61 2.65
CA ILE A 156 -3.70 -6.28 3.27
C ILE A 156 -2.27 -5.76 3.42
N VAL A 157 -1.98 -4.63 2.78
CA VAL A 157 -0.66 -4.01 2.75
C VAL A 157 -0.73 -2.72 3.56
N LEU A 158 -0.02 -2.69 4.69
CA LEU A 158 -0.02 -1.56 5.64
C LEU A 158 1.17 -0.65 5.34
N ASN A 159 0.92 0.52 4.76
CA ASN A 159 1.95 1.50 4.44
C ASN A 159 2.18 2.45 5.60
N ARG A 160 3.45 2.73 5.92
CA ARG A 160 3.82 3.79 6.85
C ARG A 160 3.37 5.14 6.30
N PRO A 161 2.62 5.97 7.05
CA PRO A 161 2.30 7.34 6.62
C PRO A 161 3.55 8.14 6.31
N ILE A 162 3.50 8.97 5.28
CA ILE A 162 4.64 9.81 4.90
C ILE A 162 4.85 10.95 5.88
N TRP A 163 6.06 11.51 5.87
CA TRP A 163 6.42 12.68 6.66
C TRP A 163 5.66 13.94 6.21
N TYR A 164 5.42 14.83 7.14
CA TYR A 164 5.00 16.22 6.92
C TYR A 164 5.80 17.18 7.81
N SER A 165 5.84 18.47 7.43
CA SER A 165 6.65 19.44 8.15
C SER A 165 6.11 19.73 9.56
N PRO A 166 7.01 19.93 10.57
CA PRO A 166 6.62 20.11 11.98
C PRO A 166 5.82 21.38 12.28
N ASN A 167 5.65 22.27 11.32
CA ASN A 167 4.83 23.48 11.41
C ASN A 167 3.48 23.33 10.70
N THR A 168 3.08 22.11 10.31
CA THR A 168 1.80 21.86 9.65
C THR A 168 0.64 22.28 10.53
N TYR A 169 -0.08 23.32 10.07
CA TYR A 169 -1.25 23.88 10.73
C TYR A 169 -2.13 24.58 9.68
N ASN A 170 -3.02 23.80 9.09
CA ASN A 170 -4.07 24.27 8.18
C ASN A 170 -5.40 24.50 8.94
N GLY A 171 -6.51 23.90 8.51
CA GLY A 171 -7.75 23.81 9.32
C GLY A 171 -7.60 22.92 10.54
N SER A 172 -6.70 21.94 10.49
CA SER A 172 -6.32 21.06 11.60
C SER A 172 -4.92 21.38 12.08
N MET A 173 -4.67 21.20 13.37
CA MET A 173 -3.39 21.52 14.01
C MET A 173 -2.60 20.26 14.26
N TYR A 174 -1.44 20.12 13.62
CA TYR A 174 -0.54 18.96 13.76
C TYR A 174 0.71 19.30 14.56
N LEU A 175 1.49 20.27 14.10
CA LEU A 175 2.71 20.77 14.69
C LEU A 175 3.75 19.67 14.99
N LYS A 176 4.78 19.99 15.78
CA LYS A 176 5.81 19.05 16.18
C LYS A 176 5.25 17.87 16.99
N GLU A 177 4.24 18.11 17.78
CA GLU A 177 3.58 17.05 18.56
C GLU A 177 2.89 16.03 17.66
N GLY A 178 2.24 16.50 16.59
CA GLY A 178 1.61 15.63 15.61
C GLY A 178 2.62 14.75 14.86
N ILE A 179 3.76 15.30 14.40
CA ILE A 179 4.76 14.48 13.71
C ILE A 179 5.38 13.43 14.64
N LEU A 180 5.61 13.74 15.91
CA LEU A 180 6.09 12.77 16.90
C LEU A 180 5.07 11.64 17.12
N ARG A 181 3.77 11.98 17.16
CA ARG A 181 2.69 10.98 17.25
C ARG A 181 2.63 10.13 15.97
N LEU A 182 2.77 10.74 14.80
CA LEU A 182 2.83 9.99 13.53
C LEU A 182 3.96 8.96 13.53
N GLU A 183 5.14 9.34 13.98
CA GLU A 183 6.29 8.41 14.10
C GLU A 183 5.98 7.24 15.04
N SER A 184 5.22 7.46 16.12
CA SER A 184 4.85 6.42 17.07
C SER A 184 3.89 5.36 16.49
N TYR A 185 3.24 5.61 15.37
CA TYR A 185 2.38 4.62 14.71
C TYR A 185 3.17 3.57 13.91
N TYR A 186 4.39 3.86 13.50
CA TYR A 186 5.18 2.89 12.75
C TYR A 186 5.47 1.60 13.53
N PRO A 187 5.97 1.64 14.78
CA PRO A 187 6.10 0.44 15.61
C PRO A 187 4.79 -0.33 15.80
N VAL A 188 3.65 0.37 15.84
CA VAL A 188 2.32 -0.28 15.92
C VAL A 188 2.02 -1.07 14.66
N LEU A 189 2.30 -0.52 13.47
CA LEU A 189 2.11 -1.25 12.20
C LEU A 189 3.00 -2.49 12.14
N VAL A 190 4.26 -2.40 12.59
CA VAL A 190 5.19 -3.55 12.66
C VAL A 190 4.61 -4.64 13.55
N ALA A 191 4.19 -4.29 14.77
CA ALA A 191 3.61 -5.23 15.72
C ALA A 191 2.33 -5.89 15.18
N LEU A 192 1.48 -5.14 14.49
CA LEU A 192 0.28 -5.69 13.84
C LEU A 192 0.65 -6.74 12.78
N VAL A 193 1.60 -6.44 11.90
CA VAL A 193 2.04 -7.40 10.87
C VAL A 193 2.58 -8.69 11.51
N GLU A 194 3.37 -8.58 12.58
CA GLU A 194 3.90 -9.73 13.32
C GLU A 194 2.78 -10.56 13.97
N GLU A 195 1.79 -9.91 14.61
CA GLU A 195 0.64 -10.59 15.21
C GLU A 195 -0.20 -11.34 14.15
N TYR A 196 -0.43 -10.72 13.00
CA TYR A 196 -1.21 -11.33 11.93
C TYR A 196 -0.42 -12.42 11.17
N ALA A 197 0.91 -12.36 11.11
CA ALA A 197 1.72 -13.39 10.47
C ALA A 197 1.48 -14.79 11.03
N THR A 198 1.17 -14.89 12.33
CA THR A 198 0.84 -16.16 12.99
C THR A 198 -0.59 -16.62 12.71
N ARG A 199 -1.56 -15.69 12.72
CA ARG A 199 -2.99 -16.01 12.61
C ARG A 199 -3.48 -16.10 11.17
N PHE A 200 -2.91 -15.30 10.27
CA PHE A 200 -3.26 -15.16 8.87
C PHE A 200 -1.98 -15.08 8.02
N PRO A 201 -1.22 -16.18 7.90
CA PRO A 201 0.08 -16.21 7.22
C PRO A 201 -0.01 -15.64 5.81
N GLY A 202 0.83 -14.65 5.50
CA GLY A 202 0.93 -14.04 4.19
C GLY A 202 -0.29 -13.20 3.76
N GLN A 203 -1.21 -12.83 4.67
CA GLN A 203 -2.35 -11.98 4.32
C GLN A 203 -2.20 -10.52 4.76
N VAL A 204 -1.62 -10.26 5.93
CA VAL A 204 -1.36 -8.90 6.41
C VAL A 204 0.14 -8.66 6.37
N LEU A 205 0.57 -7.68 5.60
CA LEU A 205 1.97 -7.49 5.23
C LEU A 205 2.37 -6.03 5.42
N MET A 206 3.63 -5.81 5.78
CA MET A 206 4.19 -4.47 5.77
C MET A 206 4.29 -3.99 4.32
N GLY A 207 3.77 -2.81 4.09
CA GLY A 207 3.87 -2.08 2.84
C GLY A 207 5.14 -1.24 2.75
N ASP A 208 5.00 -0.06 2.16
CA ASP A 208 6.09 0.90 2.08
C ASP A 208 6.47 1.46 3.45
N THR A 209 7.75 1.54 3.71
CA THR A 209 8.35 2.13 4.92
C THR A 209 9.39 3.20 4.59
N GLU A 210 9.80 3.33 3.33
CA GLU A 210 10.89 4.18 2.89
C GLU A 210 10.42 5.60 2.55
N ALA A 211 9.16 5.76 2.15
CA ALA A 211 8.61 7.05 1.72
C ALA A 211 8.65 8.10 2.84
N PHE A 212 8.55 7.71 4.12
CA PHE A 212 8.62 8.67 5.23
C PHE A 212 9.95 9.45 5.21
N ASP A 213 11.06 8.74 5.18
CA ASP A 213 12.38 9.36 5.19
C ASP A 213 12.69 10.05 3.85
N TYR A 214 12.25 9.47 2.73
CA TYR A 214 12.36 10.09 1.43
C TYR A 214 11.67 11.47 1.39
N PHE A 215 10.43 11.60 1.84
CA PHE A 215 9.70 12.87 1.83
C PHE A 215 10.26 13.87 2.85
N LYS A 216 10.80 13.39 3.98
CA LYS A 216 11.52 14.22 4.93
C LYS A 216 12.75 14.91 4.31
N ASP A 217 13.47 14.19 3.45
CA ASP A 217 14.68 14.70 2.81
C ASP A 217 14.38 15.51 1.53
N ASN A 218 13.24 15.25 0.87
CA ASN A 218 12.90 15.83 -0.43
C ASN A 218 11.64 16.72 -0.40
N TYR A 219 11.18 17.17 0.77
CA TYR A 219 9.90 17.88 0.92
C TYR A 219 9.77 19.13 0.04
N GLN A 220 10.84 19.92 -0.13
CA GLN A 220 10.80 21.16 -0.90
C GLN A 220 10.57 20.94 -2.40
N THR A 221 10.90 19.77 -2.92
CA THR A 221 10.77 19.45 -4.35
C THR A 221 9.58 18.55 -4.65
N ASP A 222 9.13 17.74 -3.67
CA ASP A 222 8.18 16.66 -3.89
C ASP A 222 6.85 16.84 -3.14
N LEU A 223 6.78 17.82 -2.20
CA LEU A 223 5.53 18.25 -1.58
C LEU A 223 5.16 19.65 -2.05
N PHE A 224 3.85 19.96 -2.01
CA PHE A 224 3.38 21.34 -2.22
C PHE A 224 3.77 22.22 -1.05
N PRO A 225 4.24 23.45 -1.29
CA PRO A 225 4.24 24.50 -0.27
C PRO A 225 2.79 24.94 -0.04
N GLU A 226 2.34 24.89 1.19
CA GLU A 226 0.97 25.24 1.59
C GLU A 226 1.00 26.36 2.63
N ASP A 227 0.12 27.35 2.49
CA ASP A 227 -0.03 28.43 3.46
C ASP A 227 -0.80 27.92 4.69
N GLY A 228 -0.25 28.14 5.87
CA GLY A 228 -0.86 27.72 7.13
C GLY A 228 -0.72 28.73 8.25
N ASN A 229 -1.38 28.46 9.37
CA ASN A 229 -1.40 29.34 10.54
C ASN A 229 -0.03 29.48 11.25
N ALA A 230 0.92 28.57 10.93
CA ALA A 230 2.30 28.60 11.44
C ALA A 230 3.33 28.78 10.31
N GLY A 231 2.95 29.51 9.26
CA GLY A 231 3.77 29.74 8.07
C GLY A 231 3.61 28.66 7.00
N ILE A 232 4.46 28.73 5.98
CA ILE A 232 4.44 27.72 4.90
C ILE A 232 4.80 26.36 5.47
N PHE A 233 3.95 25.35 5.18
CA PHE A 233 4.15 23.97 5.58
C PHE A 233 4.11 23.04 4.36
N TYR A 234 4.49 21.77 4.55
CA TYR A 234 4.57 20.75 3.51
C TYR A 234 3.89 19.49 4.02
N LEU A 235 2.82 19.06 3.33
CA LEU A 235 2.04 17.89 3.72
C LEU A 235 1.63 17.04 2.51
N HIS A 236 1.14 17.67 1.44
CA HIS A 236 0.59 16.94 0.30
C HIS A 236 1.63 16.80 -0.82
N PRO A 237 1.82 15.59 -1.37
CA PRO A 237 2.68 15.38 -2.53
C PRO A 237 2.21 16.21 -3.74
N ASN A 238 3.16 16.86 -4.41
CA ASN A 238 2.93 17.38 -5.74
C ASN A 238 3.00 16.25 -6.79
N ILE A 239 2.90 16.56 -8.08
CA ILE A 239 2.90 15.53 -9.14
C ILE A 239 4.15 14.64 -9.06
N LYS A 240 5.33 15.22 -8.84
CA LYS A 240 6.58 14.46 -8.70
C LYS A 240 6.55 13.55 -7.47
N GLY A 241 6.09 14.07 -6.34
CA GLY A 241 5.91 13.29 -5.11
C GLY A 241 4.86 12.20 -5.27
N GLY A 242 3.76 12.47 -5.98
CA GLY A 242 2.73 11.47 -6.29
C GLY A 242 3.26 10.31 -7.12
N ILE A 243 4.09 10.59 -8.13
CA ILE A 243 4.77 9.56 -8.92
C ILE A 243 5.68 8.72 -8.02
N LYS A 244 6.46 9.38 -7.16
CA LYS A 244 7.42 8.70 -6.28
C LYS A 244 6.73 7.84 -5.22
N LEU A 245 5.67 8.36 -4.58
CA LEU A 245 4.88 7.60 -3.61
C LEU A 245 4.18 6.40 -4.27
N GLY A 246 3.65 6.59 -5.48
CA GLY A 246 3.09 5.50 -6.27
C GLY A 246 4.11 4.40 -6.61
N GLU A 247 5.36 4.77 -6.88
CA GLU A 247 6.45 3.81 -7.09
C GLU A 247 6.75 3.00 -5.81
N PHE A 248 6.84 3.64 -4.64
CA PHE A 248 7.03 2.97 -3.36
C PHE A 248 5.89 1.99 -3.08
N TRP A 249 4.64 2.43 -3.20
CA TRP A 249 3.48 1.56 -2.99
C TRP A 249 3.41 0.42 -4.01
N GLY A 250 3.71 0.70 -5.28
CA GLY A 250 3.74 -0.32 -6.31
C GLY A 250 4.76 -1.42 -6.02
N LYS A 251 5.98 -1.07 -5.60
CA LYS A 251 7.02 -2.02 -5.17
C LYS A 251 6.56 -2.86 -3.96
N ALA A 252 5.99 -2.20 -2.96
CA ALA A 252 5.50 -2.87 -1.75
C ALA A 252 4.38 -3.86 -2.06
N ILE A 253 3.41 -3.48 -2.91
CA ILE A 253 2.33 -4.37 -3.34
C ILE A 253 2.88 -5.55 -4.13
N MET A 254 3.80 -5.34 -5.07
CA MET A 254 4.42 -6.44 -5.83
C MET A 254 5.11 -7.45 -4.92
N LYS A 255 5.87 -6.98 -3.93
CA LYS A 255 6.50 -7.83 -2.91
C LYS A 255 5.47 -8.61 -2.07
N ALA A 256 4.33 -7.99 -1.76
CA ALA A 256 3.27 -8.63 -0.96
C ALA A 256 2.54 -9.75 -1.71
N VAL A 257 2.57 -9.75 -3.04
CA VAL A 257 1.88 -10.74 -3.89
C VAL A 257 2.82 -11.78 -4.51
N GLU A 258 4.11 -11.72 -4.20
CA GLU A 258 5.08 -12.79 -4.48
C GLU A 258 4.75 -14.03 -3.63
#